data_63f15c68a8425cead4a280234207e607
#
_entry.id   63f15c68a8425cead4a280234207e607
#
_cell.length_a   1.000
_cell.length_b   1.000
_cell.length_c   1.000
_cell.angle_alpha   90.00
_cell.angle_beta   90.00
_cell.angle_gamma   90.00
#
_symmetry.space_group_name_H-M   'P 1'
#
loop_
_entity.id
_entity.type
_entity.pdbx_description
1 polymer ?
#
loop_
_entity_poly.entity_id
_entity_poly.type
_entity_poly.pdbx_seq_one_letter_code
_entity_poly.pdbx_strand_id
1 'polypeptide(L)'
;VQNGADESDTETNRQTKAAKNIGVVVMDPNNGEILGMDSSDWYDLNNPRDLTPFYSQEEIDVMNDNETMEALSAIWKNYCISDAYEPGSTAKPMNMAAAYSLDVIDDDTLFDCEGFETIAGQMIRCGAYPGAHGVQTPADVLKNSCNAGMMQIGQKMGAAEFLRYQDIFGFGSLTGIDLPGEAYGLVHTEDTMGPTELATSTFGQGYAVTMVQ
;
A
#
# COMPACT_ATOMS: atom_id res chain seq x y z
N VAL A 1 5.52 -20.67 6.53
CA VAL A 1 5.26 -21.39 5.27
C VAL A 1 6.59 -21.92 4.79
N GLN A 2 6.79 -23.26 4.88
CA GLN A 2 7.93 -23.92 4.28
C GLN A 2 7.83 -23.73 2.75
N ASN A 3 8.75 -22.98 2.18
CA ASN A 3 9.00 -22.99 0.75
C ASN A 3 9.71 -24.31 0.43
N GLY A 4 8.94 -25.35 0.11
CA GLY A 4 9.46 -26.45 -0.65
C GLY A 4 9.90 -25.90 -2.01
N ALA A 5 11.19 -25.83 -2.26
CA ALA A 5 11.73 -25.60 -3.57
C ALA A 5 11.34 -26.84 -4.41
N ASP A 6 10.39 -26.67 -5.31
CA ASP A 6 10.12 -27.64 -6.35
C ASP A 6 11.25 -27.48 -7.38
N GLU A 7 12.05 -28.54 -7.59
CA GLU A 7 13.18 -28.56 -8.51
C GLU A 7 12.78 -28.42 -10.00
N SER A 8 11.49 -28.15 -10.28
CA SER A 8 10.96 -27.91 -11.62
C SER A 8 10.87 -26.42 -12.01
N ASP A 9 11.49 -25.50 -11.27
CA ASP A 9 11.47 -24.05 -11.56
C ASP A 9 12.28 -23.78 -12.86
N THR A 10 11.60 -23.92 -13.99
CA THR A 10 12.12 -23.52 -15.30
C THR A 10 12.27 -21.99 -15.34
N GLU A 11 13.16 -21.47 -16.22
CA GLU A 11 13.37 -20.00 -16.40
C GLU A 11 12.07 -19.24 -16.62
N THR A 12 11.06 -19.85 -17.24
CA THR A 12 9.71 -19.29 -17.45
C THR A 12 8.98 -19.00 -16.12
N ASN A 13 9.16 -19.84 -15.10
CA ASN A 13 8.56 -19.63 -13.78
C ASN A 13 9.23 -18.51 -12.96
N ARG A 14 10.48 -18.16 -13.28
CA ARG A 14 11.16 -17.02 -12.65
C ARG A 14 10.65 -15.68 -13.18
N GLN A 15 10.28 -15.61 -14.46
CA GLN A 15 9.70 -14.40 -15.07
C GLN A 15 8.31 -14.08 -14.49
N THR A 16 7.52 -15.09 -14.10
CA THR A 16 6.21 -14.87 -13.48
C THR A 16 6.28 -14.42 -12.01
N LYS A 17 7.46 -14.43 -11.38
CA LYS A 17 7.70 -13.91 -10.02
C LYS A 17 8.28 -12.49 -10.00
N ALA A 18 8.51 -11.87 -11.15
CA ALA A 18 8.95 -10.48 -11.24
C ALA A 18 7.82 -9.51 -10.81
N ALA A 19 8.21 -8.31 -10.40
CA ALA A 19 7.24 -7.23 -10.14
C ALA A 19 6.41 -6.99 -11.42
N LYS A 20 5.10 -6.89 -11.28
CA LYS A 20 4.22 -6.62 -12.42
C LYS A 20 4.37 -5.17 -12.88
N ASN A 21 4.44 -4.25 -11.94
CA ASN A 21 4.59 -2.83 -12.18
C ASN A 21 5.69 -2.25 -11.27
N ILE A 22 6.40 -1.28 -11.77
CA ILE A 22 7.38 -0.49 -11.03
C ILE A 22 7.02 0.97 -11.25
N GLY A 23 6.85 1.72 -10.16
CA GLY A 23 6.62 3.16 -10.21
C GLY A 23 7.68 3.88 -9.39
N VAL A 24 8.07 5.06 -9.82
CA VAL A 24 8.99 5.95 -9.10
C VAL A 24 8.40 7.35 -9.06
N VAL A 25 8.30 7.93 -7.88
CA VAL A 25 7.93 9.33 -7.68
C VAL A 25 9.04 10.00 -6.89
N VAL A 26 9.54 11.13 -7.38
CA VAL A 26 10.50 11.99 -6.69
C VAL A 26 9.79 13.29 -6.37
N MET A 27 9.66 13.59 -5.08
CA MET A 27 8.88 14.74 -4.58
C MET A 27 9.76 15.60 -3.66
N ASP A 28 9.60 16.91 -3.73
CA ASP A 28 10.13 17.83 -2.71
C ASP A 28 9.20 17.81 -1.49
N PRO A 29 9.68 17.31 -0.32
CA PRO A 29 8.83 17.19 0.85
C PRO A 29 8.46 18.53 1.51
N ASN A 30 9.08 19.64 1.09
CA ASN A 30 8.79 20.96 1.67
C ASN A 30 7.54 21.61 1.05
N ASN A 31 7.22 21.27 -0.20
CA ASN A 31 6.13 21.93 -0.94
C ASN A 31 5.23 20.96 -1.71
N GLY A 32 5.58 19.65 -1.76
CA GLY A 32 4.84 18.62 -2.48
C GLY A 32 5.06 18.65 -4.00
N GLU A 33 6.02 19.43 -4.50
CA GLU A 33 6.33 19.48 -5.93
C GLU A 33 6.90 18.14 -6.42
N ILE A 34 6.31 17.57 -7.48
CA ILE A 34 6.79 16.35 -8.10
C ILE A 34 7.90 16.72 -9.09
N LEU A 35 9.13 16.33 -8.74
CA LEU A 35 10.34 16.59 -9.53
C LEU A 35 10.55 15.55 -10.64
N GLY A 36 9.97 14.37 -10.47
CA GLY A 36 10.01 13.29 -11.45
C GLY A 36 9.02 12.19 -11.11
N MET A 37 8.46 11.58 -12.15
CA MET A 37 7.56 10.44 -12.04
C MET A 37 7.76 9.56 -13.25
N ASP A 38 7.87 8.24 -13.03
CA ASP A 38 8.01 7.26 -14.09
C ASP A 38 7.40 5.92 -13.66
N SER A 39 7.01 5.11 -14.65
CA SER A 39 6.49 3.76 -14.42
C SER A 39 7.00 2.77 -15.48
N SER A 40 7.01 1.48 -15.15
CA SER A 40 7.51 0.44 -16.04
C SER A 40 6.70 0.27 -17.33
N ASP A 41 5.44 0.62 -17.31
CA ASP A 41 4.52 0.50 -18.44
C ASP A 41 4.30 1.88 -19.05
N TRP A 42 5.23 2.30 -19.91
CA TRP A 42 5.13 3.56 -20.64
C TRP A 42 4.85 3.30 -22.13
N TYR A 43 4.12 4.20 -22.74
CA TYR A 43 3.82 4.20 -24.17
C TYR A 43 4.45 5.42 -24.85
N ASP A 44 4.70 5.31 -26.16
CA ASP A 44 5.23 6.43 -26.95
C ASP A 44 4.11 7.48 -27.17
N LEU A 45 4.29 8.68 -26.62
CA LEU A 45 3.37 9.81 -26.80
C LEU A 45 3.23 10.24 -28.28
N ASN A 46 4.22 9.94 -29.14
CA ASN A 46 4.13 10.20 -30.57
C ASN A 46 3.35 9.11 -31.30
N ASN A 47 3.21 7.92 -30.73
CA ASN A 47 2.42 6.81 -31.28
C ASN A 47 1.58 6.14 -30.16
N PRO A 48 0.61 6.85 -29.56
CA PRO A 48 -0.06 6.41 -28.34
C PRO A 48 -0.99 5.21 -28.53
N ARG A 49 -1.22 4.78 -29.74
CA ARG A 49 -2.07 3.62 -30.08
C ARG A 49 -1.27 2.38 -30.45
N ASP A 50 0.04 2.41 -30.31
CA ASP A 50 0.91 1.26 -30.61
C ASP A 50 0.87 0.26 -29.47
N LEU A 51 0.26 -0.89 -29.75
CA LEU A 51 0.17 -2.00 -28.80
C LEU A 51 1.35 -3.00 -28.96
N THR A 52 2.17 -2.86 -30.00
CA THR A 52 3.24 -3.84 -30.31
C THR A 52 4.32 -3.98 -29.22
N PRO A 53 4.62 -3.00 -28.35
CA PRO A 53 5.52 -3.20 -27.23
C PRO A 53 4.97 -4.12 -26.13
N PHE A 54 3.64 -4.33 -26.08
CA PHE A 54 2.94 -5.01 -24.98
C PHE A 54 2.26 -6.32 -25.41
N TYR A 55 1.88 -6.41 -26.69
CA TYR A 55 1.14 -7.53 -27.25
C TYR A 55 1.82 -8.03 -28.54
N SER A 56 1.78 -9.33 -28.78
CA SER A 56 2.22 -9.89 -30.06
C SER A 56 1.29 -9.45 -31.20
N GLN A 57 1.80 -9.48 -32.44
CA GLN A 57 0.98 -9.13 -33.60
C GLN A 57 -0.23 -10.07 -33.74
N GLU A 58 -0.07 -11.35 -33.39
CA GLU A 58 -1.15 -12.35 -33.44
C GLU A 58 -2.28 -12.02 -32.43
N GLU A 59 -1.94 -11.51 -31.25
CA GLU A 59 -2.93 -11.04 -30.26
C GLU A 59 -3.65 -9.77 -30.75
N ILE A 60 -2.91 -8.81 -31.31
CA ILE A 60 -3.47 -7.57 -31.84
C ILE A 60 -4.44 -7.85 -33.00
N ASP A 61 -4.07 -8.73 -33.93
CA ASP A 61 -4.85 -9.04 -35.13
C ASP A 61 -6.22 -9.68 -34.84
N VAL A 62 -6.38 -10.30 -33.67
CA VAL A 62 -7.65 -10.93 -33.28
C VAL A 62 -8.50 -10.07 -32.32
N MET A 63 -7.97 -8.95 -31.83
CA MET A 63 -8.71 -8.04 -30.97
C MET A 63 -9.86 -7.38 -31.72
N ASN A 64 -11.03 -7.39 -31.11
CA ASN A 64 -12.14 -6.53 -31.56
C ASN A 64 -11.95 -5.10 -31.03
N ASP A 65 -12.81 -4.16 -31.46
CA ASP A 65 -12.73 -2.74 -31.10
C ASP A 65 -12.76 -2.50 -29.59
N ASN A 66 -13.55 -3.28 -28.83
CA ASN A 66 -13.63 -3.15 -27.36
C ASN A 66 -12.35 -3.65 -26.69
N GLU A 67 -11.84 -4.80 -27.12
CA GLU A 67 -10.59 -5.37 -26.60
C GLU A 67 -9.40 -4.45 -26.92
N THR A 68 -9.37 -3.86 -28.11
CA THR A 68 -8.37 -2.85 -28.48
C THR A 68 -8.45 -1.62 -27.58
N MET A 69 -9.65 -1.11 -27.29
CA MET A 69 -9.81 0.04 -26.40
C MET A 69 -9.48 -0.28 -24.94
N GLU A 70 -9.76 -1.48 -24.46
CA GLU A 70 -9.36 -1.94 -23.14
C GLU A 70 -7.83 -2.03 -23.04
N ALA A 71 -7.17 -2.62 -24.03
CA ALA A 71 -5.71 -2.71 -24.11
C ALA A 71 -5.05 -1.32 -24.13
N LEU A 72 -5.56 -0.40 -24.97
CA LEU A 72 -5.08 0.99 -25.01
C LEU A 72 -5.28 1.70 -23.67
N SER A 73 -6.45 1.54 -23.05
CA SER A 73 -6.75 2.14 -21.75
C SER A 73 -5.81 1.61 -20.67
N ALA A 74 -5.40 0.35 -20.75
CA ALA A 74 -4.45 -0.25 -19.81
C ALA A 74 -3.05 0.37 -19.97
N ILE A 75 -2.52 0.51 -21.18
CA ILE A 75 -1.18 1.07 -21.42
C ILE A 75 -1.11 2.59 -21.20
N TRP A 76 -2.24 3.31 -21.28
CA TRP A 76 -2.30 4.75 -21.03
C TRP A 76 -2.33 5.11 -19.55
N LYS A 77 -2.50 4.13 -18.66
CA LYS A 77 -2.48 4.38 -17.21
C LYS A 77 -1.09 4.76 -16.73
N ASN A 78 -1.04 5.77 -15.87
CA ASN A 78 0.15 6.03 -15.06
C ASN A 78 0.00 5.31 -13.72
N TYR A 79 0.73 4.22 -13.55
CA TYR A 79 0.70 3.38 -12.35
C TYR A 79 0.84 4.16 -11.05
N CYS A 80 1.67 5.22 -11.04
CA CYS A 80 1.92 6.01 -9.83
C CYS A 80 0.69 6.73 -9.28
N ILE A 81 -0.31 6.99 -10.13
CA ILE A 81 -1.52 7.75 -9.76
C ILE A 81 -2.82 6.98 -9.92
N SER A 82 -2.83 5.95 -10.79
CA SER A 82 -4.08 5.26 -11.16
C SER A 82 -4.30 3.93 -10.44
N ASP A 83 -3.25 3.34 -9.88
CA ASP A 83 -3.32 2.04 -9.23
C ASP A 83 -3.13 2.18 -7.73
N ALA A 84 -4.12 1.69 -6.98
CA ALA A 84 -4.08 1.68 -5.52
C ALA A 84 -3.56 0.34 -5.01
N TYR A 85 -2.71 0.38 -4.00
CA TYR A 85 -2.13 -0.80 -3.35
C TYR A 85 -2.08 -0.61 -1.84
N GLU A 86 -1.96 -1.69 -1.09
CA GLU A 86 -1.77 -1.63 0.36
C GLU A 86 -0.41 -1.03 0.69
N PRO A 87 -0.33 0.12 1.39
CA PRO A 87 0.93 0.81 1.66
C PRO A 87 1.86 -0.01 2.57
N GLY A 88 1.31 -0.94 3.34
CA GLY A 88 2.07 -1.74 4.28
C GLY A 88 2.78 -0.88 5.34
N SER A 89 3.98 -1.29 5.72
CA SER A 89 4.72 -0.65 6.81
C SER A 89 5.12 0.80 6.57
N THR A 90 4.96 1.32 5.36
CA THR A 90 5.19 2.76 5.07
C THR A 90 4.13 3.65 5.71
N ALA A 91 2.95 3.11 6.05
CA ALA A 91 1.90 3.82 6.77
C ALA A 91 2.18 3.99 8.28
N LYS A 92 3.07 3.20 8.87
CA LYS A 92 3.31 3.20 10.32
C LYS A 92 3.79 4.54 10.88
N PRO A 93 4.72 5.28 10.24
CA PRO A 93 5.12 6.60 10.71
C PRO A 93 3.95 7.59 10.80
N MET A 94 3.02 7.57 9.84
CA MET A 94 1.84 8.44 9.84
C MET A 94 0.89 8.09 10.99
N ASN A 95 0.60 6.81 11.18
CA ASN A 95 -0.24 6.34 12.27
C ASN A 95 0.40 6.60 13.65
N MET A 96 1.72 6.50 13.75
CA MET A 96 2.47 6.87 14.95
C MET A 96 2.36 8.37 15.22
N ALA A 97 2.54 9.22 14.20
CA ALA A 97 2.39 10.66 14.34
C ALA A 97 0.98 11.06 14.77
N ALA A 98 -0.05 10.38 14.23
CA ALA A 98 -1.43 10.58 14.67
C ALA A 98 -1.62 10.25 16.15
N ALA A 99 -1.09 9.11 16.62
CA ALA A 99 -1.19 8.70 18.01
C ALA A 99 -0.51 9.68 18.99
N TYR A 100 0.67 10.19 18.61
CA TYR A 100 1.32 11.28 19.38
C TYR A 100 0.50 12.57 19.38
N SER A 101 -0.06 12.95 18.23
CA SER A 101 -0.89 14.17 18.12
C SER A 101 -2.18 14.09 18.94
N LEU A 102 -2.63 12.89 19.24
CA LEU A 102 -3.80 12.61 20.10
C LEU A 102 -3.44 12.52 21.58
N ASP A 103 -2.16 12.60 21.94
CA ASP A 103 -1.67 12.37 23.31
C ASP A 103 -2.09 10.99 23.88
N VAL A 104 -2.36 10.00 23.02
CA VAL A 104 -2.70 8.64 23.47
C VAL A 104 -1.47 7.76 23.71
N ILE A 105 -0.30 8.23 23.27
CA ILE A 105 1.03 7.69 23.54
C ILE A 105 2.04 8.80 23.80
N ASP A 106 3.12 8.46 24.47
CA ASP A 106 4.32 9.26 24.69
C ASP A 106 5.58 8.38 24.53
N ASP A 107 6.76 8.96 24.68
CA ASP A 107 8.03 8.24 24.50
C ASP A 107 8.26 7.12 25.53
N ASP A 108 7.61 7.20 26.68
CA ASP A 108 7.72 6.23 27.78
C ASP A 108 6.63 5.14 27.71
N THR A 109 5.67 5.27 26.80
CA THR A 109 4.61 4.28 26.60
C THR A 109 5.21 2.95 26.14
N LEU A 110 4.81 1.85 26.78
CA LEU A 110 5.32 0.52 26.47
C LEU A 110 4.27 -0.33 25.77
N PHE A 111 4.73 -1.10 24.79
CA PHE A 111 3.96 -2.06 24.02
C PHE A 111 4.63 -3.44 24.12
N ASP A 112 3.85 -4.48 24.34
CA ASP A 112 4.36 -5.85 24.39
C ASP A 112 4.01 -6.61 23.12
N CYS A 113 5.00 -7.22 22.49
CA CYS A 113 4.83 -8.04 21.30
C CYS A 113 5.20 -9.48 21.58
N GLU A 114 4.22 -10.33 21.73
CA GLU A 114 4.36 -11.80 21.82
C GLU A 114 4.46 -12.48 20.45
N GLY A 115 4.64 -11.71 19.37
CA GLY A 115 4.67 -12.20 17.99
C GLY A 115 3.30 -12.18 17.29
N PHE A 116 2.22 -11.88 18.00
CA PHE A 116 0.87 -11.77 17.48
C PHE A 116 -0.01 -10.92 18.40
N GLU A 117 -1.19 -10.56 17.91
CA GLU A 117 -2.31 -10.02 18.71
C GLU A 117 -3.57 -10.85 18.45
N THR A 118 -4.46 -10.91 19.42
CA THR A 118 -5.78 -11.53 19.24
C THR A 118 -6.85 -10.45 19.22
N ILE A 119 -7.39 -10.16 18.04
CA ILE A 119 -8.39 -9.12 17.83
C ILE A 119 -9.72 -9.76 17.41
N ALA A 120 -10.79 -9.47 18.13
CA ALA A 120 -12.12 -10.05 17.88
C ALA A 120 -12.10 -11.58 17.71
N GLY A 121 -11.23 -12.28 18.45
CA GLY A 121 -11.07 -13.72 18.41
C GLY A 121 -10.21 -14.25 17.26
N GLN A 122 -9.63 -13.39 16.43
CA GLN A 122 -8.72 -13.75 15.35
C GLN A 122 -7.27 -13.44 15.72
N MET A 123 -6.37 -14.38 15.46
CA MET A 123 -4.94 -14.17 15.64
C MET A 123 -4.35 -13.45 14.43
N ILE A 124 -3.81 -12.25 14.65
CA ILE A 124 -3.09 -11.46 13.65
C ILE A 124 -1.59 -11.49 14.00
N ARG A 125 -0.78 -12.00 13.08
CA ARG A 125 0.65 -12.23 13.32
C ARG A 125 1.48 -10.96 13.10
N CYS A 126 2.44 -10.77 13.98
CA CYS A 126 3.56 -9.86 13.72
C CYS A 126 4.57 -10.50 12.76
N GLY A 127 5.38 -9.69 12.07
CA GLY A 127 6.46 -10.19 11.21
C GLY A 127 7.52 -11.02 11.96
N ALA A 128 7.62 -10.85 13.28
CA ALA A 128 8.53 -11.63 14.13
C ALA A 128 8.06 -13.06 14.40
N TYR A 129 6.77 -13.39 14.17
CA TYR A 129 6.20 -14.69 14.48
C TYR A 129 6.95 -15.86 13.77
N PRO A 130 7.28 -16.97 14.42
CA PRO A 130 6.89 -17.43 15.78
C PRO A 130 7.70 -16.82 16.93
N GLY A 131 8.69 -15.97 16.68
CA GLY A 131 9.37 -15.17 17.69
C GLY A 131 8.53 -13.96 18.12
N ALA A 132 9.12 -13.11 18.96
CA ALA A 132 8.50 -11.92 19.51
C ALA A 132 9.51 -10.78 19.60
N HIS A 133 9.04 -9.53 19.60
CA HIS A 133 9.91 -8.38 19.87
C HIS A 133 10.00 -8.06 21.37
N GLY A 134 9.08 -8.59 22.20
CA GLY A 134 8.97 -8.26 23.61
C GLY A 134 8.49 -6.85 23.87
N VAL A 135 8.85 -6.31 25.03
CA VAL A 135 8.45 -4.96 25.43
C VAL A 135 9.26 -3.91 24.68
N GLN A 136 8.57 -2.93 24.10
CA GLN A 136 9.10 -1.93 23.18
C GLN A 136 8.54 -0.53 23.50
N THR A 137 9.35 0.51 23.30
CA THR A 137 8.91 1.89 23.17
C THR A 137 8.31 2.16 21.78
N PRO A 138 7.59 3.29 21.55
CA PRO A 138 7.14 3.68 20.21
C PRO A 138 8.27 3.70 19.18
N ALA A 139 9.44 4.20 19.54
CA ALA A 139 10.61 4.21 18.67
C ALA A 139 11.05 2.79 18.27
N ASP A 140 11.02 1.83 19.21
CA ASP A 140 11.35 0.44 18.91
C ASP A 140 10.26 -0.23 18.05
N VAL A 141 8.99 0.12 18.26
CA VAL A 141 7.88 -0.37 17.40
C VAL A 141 8.11 0.02 15.94
N LEU A 142 8.51 1.27 15.66
CA LEU A 142 8.86 1.72 14.30
C LEU A 142 10.14 1.04 13.80
N LYS A 143 11.20 1.05 14.59
CA LYS A 143 12.51 0.47 14.24
C LYS A 143 12.40 -1.01 13.86
N ASN A 144 11.62 -1.77 14.62
CA ASN A 144 11.41 -3.20 14.40
C ASN A 144 10.26 -3.49 13.41
N SER A 145 9.59 -2.44 12.92
CA SER A 145 8.38 -2.57 12.09
C SER A 145 7.34 -3.51 12.72
N CYS A 146 7.12 -3.37 14.04
CA CYS A 146 6.30 -4.27 14.83
C CYS A 146 4.81 -4.09 14.56
N ASN A 147 4.15 -5.09 13.97
CA ASN A 147 2.71 -5.04 13.73
C ASN A 147 1.90 -5.10 15.03
N ALA A 148 2.34 -5.92 16.01
CA ALA A 148 1.65 -6.03 17.31
C ALA A 148 1.63 -4.67 18.04
N GLY A 149 2.76 -3.98 18.12
CA GLY A 149 2.81 -2.64 18.72
C GLY A 149 1.91 -1.65 17.98
N MET A 150 1.86 -1.68 16.63
CA MET A 150 0.96 -0.82 15.87
C MET A 150 -0.52 -1.13 16.13
N MET A 151 -0.90 -2.39 16.25
CA MET A 151 -2.27 -2.78 16.61
C MET A 151 -2.68 -2.24 17.97
N GLN A 152 -1.80 -2.33 18.97
CA GLN A 152 -2.03 -1.76 20.31
C GLN A 152 -2.16 -0.23 20.26
N ILE A 153 -1.36 0.45 19.44
CA ILE A 153 -1.47 1.90 19.19
C ILE A 153 -2.84 2.24 18.57
N GLY A 154 -3.25 1.49 17.55
CA GLY A 154 -4.56 1.69 16.92
C GLY A 154 -5.74 1.50 17.88
N GLN A 155 -5.65 0.52 18.78
CA GLN A 155 -6.66 0.33 19.82
C GLN A 155 -6.75 1.54 20.77
N LYS A 156 -5.60 2.17 21.10
CA LYS A 156 -5.58 3.39 21.91
C LYS A 156 -6.19 4.59 21.16
N MET A 157 -5.97 4.70 19.87
CA MET A 157 -6.56 5.74 19.02
C MET A 157 -8.07 5.56 18.85
N GLY A 158 -8.50 4.32 18.60
CA GLY A 158 -9.87 4.00 18.23
C GLY A 158 -10.20 4.32 16.76
N ALA A 159 -11.28 3.71 16.26
CA ALA A 159 -11.65 3.76 14.84
C ALA A 159 -11.92 5.19 14.32
N ALA A 160 -12.68 5.99 15.09
CA ALA A 160 -13.07 7.33 14.67
C ALA A 160 -11.85 8.25 14.47
N GLU A 161 -10.91 8.26 15.42
CA GLU A 161 -9.70 9.07 15.31
C GLU A 161 -8.75 8.54 14.24
N PHE A 162 -8.66 7.22 14.08
CA PHE A 162 -7.87 6.62 12.99
C PHE A 162 -8.39 7.10 11.62
N LEU A 163 -9.70 7.01 11.35
CA LEU A 163 -10.31 7.48 10.11
C LEU A 163 -10.14 8.99 9.92
N ARG A 164 -10.30 9.78 10.98
CA ARG A 164 -10.08 11.22 10.92
C ARG A 164 -8.64 11.56 10.50
N TYR A 165 -7.65 10.83 11.00
CA TYR A 165 -6.26 11.08 10.60
C TYR A 165 -5.94 10.55 9.20
N GLN A 166 -6.57 9.46 8.74
CA GLN A 166 -6.48 9.07 7.32
C GLN A 166 -6.97 10.19 6.41
N ASP A 167 -8.08 10.83 6.73
CA ASP A 167 -8.59 11.99 5.98
C ASP A 167 -7.65 13.19 6.05
N ILE A 168 -7.09 13.52 7.22
CA ILE A 168 -6.09 14.60 7.40
C ILE A 168 -4.85 14.37 6.53
N PHE A 169 -4.39 13.12 6.40
CA PHE A 169 -3.28 12.75 5.51
C PHE A 169 -3.68 12.67 4.03
N GLY A 170 -4.96 12.85 3.70
CA GLY A 170 -5.47 12.88 2.33
C GLY A 170 -5.76 11.50 1.73
N PHE A 171 -5.72 10.43 2.51
CA PHE A 171 -6.04 9.09 2.02
C PHE A 171 -7.52 8.99 1.65
N GLY A 172 -7.80 8.36 0.51
CA GLY A 172 -9.16 8.25 -0.02
C GLY A 172 -9.66 9.50 -0.77
N SER A 173 -8.80 10.51 -0.94
CA SER A 173 -9.09 11.74 -1.69
C SER A 173 -8.14 11.91 -2.86
N LEU A 174 -8.56 12.61 -3.92
CA LEU A 174 -7.65 12.99 -5.00
C LEU A 174 -6.62 14.00 -4.47
N THR A 175 -5.36 13.83 -4.86
CA THR A 175 -4.29 14.79 -4.52
C THR A 175 -4.42 16.09 -5.32
N GLY A 176 -5.13 16.04 -6.46
CA GLY A 176 -5.27 17.15 -7.39
C GLY A 176 -4.06 17.29 -8.33
N ILE A 177 -3.28 16.22 -8.51
CA ILE A 177 -2.21 16.20 -9.49
C ILE A 177 -2.76 16.52 -10.89
N ASP A 178 -2.06 17.36 -11.64
CA ASP A 178 -2.46 17.80 -12.99
C ASP A 178 -2.18 16.72 -14.06
N LEU A 179 -2.70 15.52 -13.81
CA LEU A 179 -2.62 14.37 -14.72
C LEU A 179 -3.97 13.63 -14.74
N PRO A 180 -4.39 13.09 -15.89
CA PRO A 180 -5.63 12.34 -15.99
C PRO A 180 -5.53 10.95 -15.35
N GLY A 181 -6.64 10.46 -14.81
CA GLY A 181 -6.76 9.07 -14.36
C GLY A 181 -6.28 8.82 -12.92
N GLU A 182 -6.19 9.86 -12.09
CA GLU A 182 -5.91 9.72 -10.67
C GLU A 182 -7.03 8.93 -9.97
N ALA A 183 -6.66 7.96 -9.14
CA ALA A 183 -7.57 7.15 -8.35
C ALA A 183 -7.68 7.65 -6.91
N TYR A 184 -8.86 7.48 -6.31
CA TYR A 184 -9.14 7.84 -4.91
C TYR A 184 -8.50 6.91 -3.89
N GLY A 185 -8.03 5.72 -4.32
CA GLY A 185 -7.74 4.65 -3.37
C GLY A 185 -9.01 4.00 -2.82
N LEU A 186 -8.86 3.12 -1.85
CA LEU A 186 -9.95 2.41 -1.18
C LEU A 186 -9.68 2.44 0.33
N VAL A 187 -10.39 3.28 1.06
CA VAL A 187 -10.28 3.41 2.51
C VAL A 187 -11.58 3.00 3.19
N HIS A 188 -11.48 2.61 4.45
CA HIS A 188 -12.66 2.29 5.25
C HIS A 188 -13.48 3.55 5.59
N THR A 189 -14.75 3.31 5.89
CA THR A 189 -15.67 4.30 6.46
C THR A 189 -16.03 3.89 7.89
N GLU A 190 -16.74 4.74 8.63
CA GLU A 190 -17.25 4.39 9.98
C GLU A 190 -18.05 3.08 9.98
N ASP A 191 -18.84 2.83 8.93
CA ASP A 191 -19.67 1.64 8.81
C ASP A 191 -18.87 0.36 8.51
N THR A 192 -17.66 0.49 7.95
CA THR A 192 -16.81 -0.65 7.52
C THR A 192 -15.60 -0.86 8.41
N MET A 193 -15.29 0.07 9.34
CA MET A 193 -14.15 -0.01 10.24
C MET A 193 -14.49 -0.82 11.50
N GLY A 194 -14.38 -2.13 11.40
CA GLY A 194 -14.45 -3.02 12.57
C GLY A 194 -13.11 -3.11 13.33
N PRO A 195 -13.07 -3.86 14.45
CA PRO A 195 -11.84 -4.02 15.23
C PRO A 195 -10.68 -4.67 14.46
N THR A 196 -10.97 -5.61 13.57
CA THR A 196 -9.97 -6.30 12.75
C THR A 196 -9.43 -5.37 11.67
N GLU A 197 -10.32 -4.63 11.01
CA GLU A 197 -9.99 -3.64 9.99
C GLU A 197 -9.12 -2.52 10.58
N LEU A 198 -9.48 -2.01 11.75
CA LEU A 198 -8.65 -1.05 12.47
C LEU A 198 -7.26 -1.62 12.74
N ALA A 199 -7.18 -2.82 13.30
CA ALA A 199 -5.91 -3.45 13.65
C ALA A 199 -5.00 -3.59 12.43
N THR A 200 -5.51 -4.12 11.31
CA THR A 200 -4.71 -4.31 10.08
C THR A 200 -4.34 -2.99 9.42
N SER A 201 -5.25 -2.01 9.44
CA SER A 201 -5.00 -0.69 8.86
C SER A 201 -3.87 0.06 9.56
N THR A 202 -3.63 -0.18 10.87
CA THR A 202 -2.54 0.50 11.59
C THR A 202 -1.14 0.17 11.07
N PHE A 203 -0.97 -0.99 10.41
CA PHE A 203 0.29 -1.36 9.77
C PHE A 203 0.19 -1.40 8.23
N GLY A 204 -0.85 -0.75 7.68
CA GLY A 204 -0.99 -0.48 6.25
C GLY A 204 -1.58 -1.61 5.43
N GLN A 205 -2.42 -2.47 6.01
CA GLN A 205 -3.15 -3.51 5.30
C GLN A 205 -4.67 -3.32 5.43
N GLY A 206 -5.43 -3.88 4.48
CA GLY A 206 -6.89 -3.80 4.47
C GLY A 206 -7.45 -2.52 3.85
N TYR A 207 -6.61 -1.59 3.41
CA TYR A 207 -6.98 -0.43 2.60
C TYR A 207 -5.93 -0.21 1.51
N ALA A 208 -6.26 0.55 0.48
CA ALA A 208 -5.35 0.80 -0.63
C ALA A 208 -5.28 2.29 -0.97
N VAL A 209 -4.08 2.76 -1.26
CA VAL A 209 -3.77 4.14 -1.64
C VAL A 209 -2.89 4.15 -2.89
N THR A 210 -2.90 5.24 -3.63
CA THR A 210 -1.96 5.41 -4.76
C THR A 210 -0.56 5.81 -4.25
N MET A 211 0.43 5.74 -5.13
CA MET A 211 1.80 6.10 -4.77
C MET A 211 1.96 7.59 -4.44
N VAL A 212 1.12 8.46 -5.02
CA VAL A 212 1.15 9.90 -4.77
C VAL A 212 0.39 10.32 -3.53
N GLN A 213 -0.53 9.51 -3.04
CA GLN A 213 -1.18 9.71 -1.74
C GLN A 213 -0.25 9.38 -0.58
#